data_121268dbf55cb160498c0c164e0292f4
#
_entry.id   121268dbf55cb160498c0c164e0292f4
#
_cell.length_a   1.000
_cell.length_b   1.000
_cell.length_c   1.000
_cell.angle_alpha   90.00
_cell.angle_beta   90.00
_cell.angle_gamma   90.00
#
_symmetry.space_group_name_H-M   'P 1'
#
loop_
_entity.id
_entity.type
_entity.pdbx_description
1 polymer ?
#
loop_
_entity_poly.entity_id
_entity_poly.type
_entity_poly.pdbx_seq_one_letter_code
_entity_poly.pdbx_strand_id
1 'polypeptide(L)'
;MINQKLLFARAYEKEAGAEISADARPVFHMTPQIGWTNDPNGFSYYKGQYHLFYQSNPYDTVWNAMHWGHVVSTDLLHWQYLPCAMAPDEPYDSFGVFSGTAVVLPDGKQLLMYTGVRKEGGDLREEVQTQCVAIGDGLDYHKYEGNPVIDVTKLPEGLSRNDFRDPKIWRDSDGTYRCVVGTCRKNRSGVIVQYCSKDALHWEFESILIENNERFGLMWECPDYFVLDGKQVLLCSPQDMLPEGFEFRNGNGTLCLIGHTDEGKKHFTYEHSQAIDNGIDFYAPQTLMAPDGRRIMIAWMQNWDSCDQQGAKERKWFGQMTLPRELTIENGRLYQRPIRELLQHRSNKVEYKNVLLDGQMTLEGIEGRTVDMEITIRPKDKEKSFQKFALWFAQNEKFRTSLSFKPYEGTLKIDRKFSGSRRAFVHQRRAQVKTNDGELKLRVILDRFSAEVFINDGEQTMTATIMTDLSAQGISFCTDGQVEMDIVKYDLFKE
;
A
#
# COMPACT_ATOMS: atom_id res chain seq x y z
N MET A 1 -24.53 22.26 6.44
CA MET A 1 -24.10 22.18 7.86
C MET A 1 -23.36 20.84 7.99
N ILE A 2 -22.22 20.81 8.71
CA ILE A 2 -21.50 19.55 8.99
C ILE A 2 -22.41 18.68 9.90
N ASN A 3 -22.54 17.41 9.55
CA ASN A 3 -23.38 16.46 10.27
C ASN A 3 -22.82 16.14 11.67
N GLN A 4 -23.70 15.80 12.63
CA GLN A 4 -23.29 15.48 14.00
C GLN A 4 -22.35 14.28 14.10
N LYS A 5 -22.50 13.25 13.24
CA LYS A 5 -21.58 12.09 13.23
C LYS A 5 -20.15 12.52 12.86
N LEU A 6 -20.00 13.37 11.85
CA LEU A 6 -18.71 13.89 11.45
C LEU A 6 -18.07 14.77 12.53
N LEU A 7 -18.88 15.65 13.15
CA LEU A 7 -18.41 16.47 14.28
C LEU A 7 -17.94 15.61 15.46
N PHE A 8 -18.67 14.54 15.76
CA PHE A 8 -18.31 13.61 16.83
C PHE A 8 -17.00 12.88 16.52
N ALA A 9 -16.83 12.37 15.28
CA ALA A 9 -15.58 11.71 14.85
C ALA A 9 -14.38 12.66 14.99
N ARG A 10 -14.50 13.89 14.50
CA ARG A 10 -13.45 14.93 14.61
C ARG A 10 -13.07 15.25 16.05
N ALA A 11 -14.06 15.40 16.93
CA ALA A 11 -13.82 15.67 18.34
C ALA A 11 -13.10 14.49 19.02
N TYR A 12 -13.57 13.26 18.74
CA TYR A 12 -12.97 12.04 19.28
C TYR A 12 -11.53 11.82 18.83
N GLU A 13 -11.26 11.95 17.53
CA GLU A 13 -9.89 11.84 16.99
C GLU A 13 -8.94 12.85 17.67
N LYS A 14 -9.37 14.10 17.81
CA LYS A 14 -8.58 15.15 18.42
C LYS A 14 -8.29 14.88 19.90
N GLU A 15 -9.29 14.49 20.66
CA GLU A 15 -9.18 14.28 22.11
C GLU A 15 -8.42 12.98 22.42
N ALA A 16 -8.89 11.85 21.91
CA ALA A 16 -8.33 10.54 22.22
C ALA A 16 -6.99 10.30 21.48
N GLY A 17 -6.79 10.87 20.28
CA GLY A 17 -5.53 10.78 19.54
C GLY A 17 -4.39 11.54 20.19
N ALA A 18 -4.68 12.64 20.93
CA ALA A 18 -3.68 13.41 21.67
C ALA A 18 -3.03 12.63 22.83
N GLU A 19 -3.68 11.57 23.30
CA GLU A 19 -3.14 10.71 24.36
C GLU A 19 -2.05 9.73 23.87
N ILE A 20 -1.87 9.58 22.55
CA ILE A 20 -0.93 8.63 21.97
C ILE A 20 0.44 9.32 21.85
N SER A 21 1.42 8.81 22.59
CA SER A 21 2.80 9.29 22.52
C SER A 21 3.40 9.11 21.12
N ALA A 22 4.23 10.07 20.69
CA ALA A 22 5.00 9.96 19.47
C ALA A 22 5.92 8.73 19.43
N ASP A 23 6.43 8.29 20.59
CA ASP A 23 7.26 7.09 20.69
C ASP A 23 6.49 5.78 20.47
N ALA A 24 5.17 5.82 20.60
CA ALA A 24 4.30 4.68 20.30
C ALA A 24 3.94 4.58 18.80
N ARG A 25 4.49 5.46 17.94
CA ARG A 25 4.25 5.48 16.49
C ARG A 25 5.52 5.19 15.70
N PRO A 26 5.41 4.78 14.42
CA PRO A 26 6.51 4.86 13.48
C PRO A 26 7.09 6.28 13.41
N VAL A 27 8.32 6.41 12.95
CA VAL A 27 8.98 7.72 12.83
C VAL A 27 8.51 8.45 11.57
N PHE A 28 8.36 7.72 10.45
CA PHE A 28 8.02 8.32 9.16
C PHE A 28 6.90 7.59 8.39
N HIS A 29 6.44 6.43 8.84
CA HIS A 29 5.27 5.78 8.25
C HIS A 29 3.98 6.37 8.83
N MET A 30 3.03 6.69 7.96
CA MET A 30 1.73 7.20 8.37
C MET A 30 0.91 6.13 9.09
N THR A 31 0.31 6.50 10.23
CA THR A 31 -0.67 5.71 10.99
C THR A 31 -1.96 6.51 11.15
N PRO A 32 -3.11 5.91 11.49
CA PRO A 32 -4.28 6.70 11.85
C PRO A 32 -4.00 7.53 13.10
N GLN A 33 -4.68 8.66 13.25
CA GLN A 33 -4.59 9.47 14.46
C GLN A 33 -4.96 8.65 15.70
N ILE A 34 -5.99 7.81 15.58
CA ILE A 34 -6.45 6.81 16.55
C ILE A 34 -7.26 5.73 15.83
N GLY A 35 -7.40 4.55 16.43
CA GLY A 35 -8.27 3.49 15.95
C GLY A 35 -7.67 2.71 14.79
N TRP A 36 -8.50 2.33 13.83
CA TRP A 36 -8.17 1.48 12.69
C TRP A 36 -7.86 2.28 11.43
N THR A 37 -6.89 1.81 10.63
CA THR A 37 -6.77 2.17 9.21
C THR A 37 -6.51 0.97 8.31
N ASN A 38 -7.08 1.01 7.10
CA ASN A 38 -6.71 0.15 5.98
C ASN A 38 -6.38 1.01 4.74
N ASP A 39 -7.10 0.89 3.63
CA ASP A 39 -6.74 1.44 2.32
C ASP A 39 -6.40 2.94 2.33
N PRO A 40 -5.32 3.36 1.64
CA PRO A 40 -5.12 4.74 1.26
C PRO A 40 -6.21 5.18 0.28
N ASN A 41 -6.69 6.41 0.43
CA ASN A 41 -7.75 7.00 -0.37
C ASN A 41 -7.38 8.41 -0.81
N GLY A 42 -7.92 8.86 -1.94
CA GLY A 42 -7.81 10.24 -2.36
C GLY A 42 -6.38 10.79 -2.41
N PHE A 43 -5.37 9.92 -2.61
CA PHE A 43 -3.98 10.31 -2.65
C PHE A 43 -3.73 11.26 -3.80
N SER A 44 -3.45 12.53 -3.50
CA SER A 44 -3.46 13.62 -4.45
C SER A 44 -2.57 14.78 -4.03
N TYR A 45 -2.19 15.63 -4.99
CA TYR A 45 -1.51 16.89 -4.69
C TYR A 45 -2.50 18.05 -4.88
N TYR A 46 -2.67 18.84 -3.81
CA TYR A 46 -3.63 19.93 -3.80
C TYR A 46 -3.13 21.09 -2.94
N LYS A 47 -3.25 22.33 -3.45
CA LYS A 47 -2.83 23.56 -2.76
C LYS A 47 -1.43 23.51 -2.16
N GLY A 48 -0.47 22.89 -2.87
CA GLY A 48 0.94 22.86 -2.43
C GLY A 48 1.29 21.74 -1.47
N GLN A 49 0.35 20.84 -1.16
CA GLN A 49 0.57 19.72 -0.24
C GLN A 49 0.09 18.40 -0.86
N TYR A 50 0.70 17.30 -0.44
CA TYR A 50 0.21 15.95 -0.66
C TYR A 50 -0.90 15.68 0.35
N HIS A 51 -2.08 15.34 -0.13
CA HIS A 51 -3.21 14.89 0.66
C HIS A 51 -3.33 13.39 0.60
N LEU A 52 -3.47 12.75 1.74
CA LEU A 52 -3.77 11.34 1.85
C LEU A 52 -4.97 11.18 2.78
N PHE A 53 -6.03 10.64 2.22
CA PHE A 53 -7.16 10.14 3.01
C PHE A 53 -6.96 8.64 3.23
N TYR A 54 -7.68 8.09 4.17
CA TYR A 54 -7.58 6.67 4.46
C TYR A 54 -8.86 6.13 5.08
N GLN A 55 -9.15 4.87 4.83
CA GLN A 55 -10.20 4.16 5.51
C GLN A 55 -9.92 4.17 7.01
N SER A 56 -10.88 4.62 7.82
CA SER A 56 -10.69 4.79 9.25
C SER A 56 -11.91 4.36 10.07
N ASN A 57 -11.67 3.62 11.14
CA ASN A 57 -12.59 3.54 12.27
C ASN A 57 -11.94 4.25 13.46
N PRO A 58 -12.32 5.47 13.79
CA PRO A 58 -11.68 6.22 14.87
C PRO A 58 -11.99 5.65 16.26
N TYR A 59 -13.02 4.85 16.42
CA TYR A 59 -13.54 4.44 17.73
C TYR A 59 -12.98 3.13 18.27
N ASP A 60 -12.39 2.29 17.41
CA ASP A 60 -11.78 1.02 17.81
C ASP A 60 -10.65 0.63 16.83
N THR A 61 -9.76 -0.26 17.26
CA THR A 61 -8.67 -0.81 16.46
C THR A 61 -9.08 -2.00 15.58
N VAL A 62 -10.39 -2.14 15.30
CA VAL A 62 -10.95 -3.15 14.41
C VAL A 62 -11.72 -2.49 13.27
N TRP A 63 -11.82 -3.18 12.13
CA TRP A 63 -12.57 -2.73 10.98
C TRP A 63 -14.06 -2.63 11.32
N ASN A 64 -14.66 -1.46 11.19
CA ASN A 64 -16.09 -1.19 11.35
C ASN A 64 -16.40 0.26 10.99
N ALA A 65 -17.67 0.55 10.62
CA ALA A 65 -18.20 1.91 10.47
C ALA A 65 -17.23 2.89 9.77
N MET A 66 -16.76 2.52 8.57
CA MET A 66 -15.69 3.24 7.86
C MET A 66 -15.99 4.72 7.65
N HIS A 67 -15.03 5.52 8.05
CA HIS A 67 -14.88 6.96 7.81
C HIS A 67 -13.70 7.19 6.87
N TRP A 68 -13.49 8.41 6.43
CA TRP A 68 -12.21 8.83 5.84
C TRP A 68 -11.45 9.73 6.80
N GLY A 69 -10.38 9.20 7.37
CA GLY A 69 -9.35 10.00 8.04
C GLY A 69 -8.56 10.82 7.03
N HIS A 70 -7.80 11.84 7.47
CA HIS A 70 -7.13 12.77 6.58
C HIS A 70 -5.78 13.21 7.15
N VAL A 71 -4.74 13.17 6.33
CA VAL A 71 -3.41 13.73 6.62
C VAL A 71 -2.88 14.49 5.41
N VAL A 72 -1.97 15.43 5.68
CA VAL A 72 -1.24 16.17 4.64
C VAL A 72 0.25 16.13 4.89
N SER A 73 1.02 16.29 3.82
CA SER A 73 2.48 16.38 3.88
C SER A 73 3.02 17.30 2.79
N THR A 74 4.16 17.93 3.02
CA THR A 74 4.91 18.66 1.99
C THR A 74 6.04 17.83 1.38
N ASP A 75 6.42 16.73 2.03
CA ASP A 75 7.58 15.90 1.68
C ASP A 75 7.31 14.39 1.67
N LEU A 76 6.04 13.97 1.89
CA LEU A 76 5.61 12.57 1.92
C LEU A 76 6.16 11.74 3.10
N LEU A 77 6.89 12.35 4.01
CA LEU A 77 7.50 11.71 5.18
C LEU A 77 6.99 12.26 6.50
N HIS A 78 6.77 13.58 6.56
CA HIS A 78 6.18 14.25 7.71
C HIS A 78 4.70 14.48 7.48
N TRP A 79 3.86 13.66 8.14
CA TRP A 79 2.41 13.71 7.99
C TRP A 79 1.75 14.47 9.12
N GLN A 80 0.97 15.47 8.76
CA GLN A 80 0.16 16.26 9.69
C GLN A 80 -1.30 15.77 9.62
N TYR A 81 -1.87 15.43 10.78
CA TYR A 81 -3.29 15.07 10.86
C TYR A 81 -4.18 16.28 10.65
N LEU A 82 -5.17 16.12 9.79
CA LEU A 82 -6.30 17.00 9.61
C LEU A 82 -7.57 16.34 10.19
N PRO A 83 -8.63 17.11 10.45
CA PRO A 83 -9.88 16.53 10.92
C PRO A 83 -10.43 15.49 9.95
N CYS A 84 -11.07 14.45 10.45
CA CYS A 84 -11.81 13.46 9.66
C CYS A 84 -12.58 14.13 8.52
N ALA A 85 -12.41 13.66 7.29
CA ALA A 85 -12.99 14.28 6.10
C ALA A 85 -14.46 13.90 5.92
N MET A 86 -14.82 12.62 6.14
CA MET A 86 -16.17 12.10 5.91
C MET A 86 -16.54 11.04 6.94
N ALA A 87 -17.83 11.03 7.34
CA ALA A 87 -18.45 10.02 8.18
C ALA A 87 -19.60 9.32 7.43
N PRO A 88 -20.04 8.11 7.83
CA PRO A 88 -21.19 7.43 7.25
C PRO A 88 -22.51 8.04 7.78
N ASP A 89 -22.90 9.19 7.25
CA ASP A 89 -23.94 10.06 7.79
C ASP A 89 -25.13 10.29 6.85
N GLU A 90 -25.10 9.70 5.65
CA GLU A 90 -26.19 9.77 4.68
C GLU A 90 -26.84 8.39 4.46
N PRO A 91 -28.11 8.33 4.00
CA PRO A 91 -28.79 7.05 3.77
C PRO A 91 -28.06 6.10 2.83
N TYR A 92 -27.39 6.63 1.79
CA TYR A 92 -26.69 5.83 0.79
C TYR A 92 -25.31 5.33 1.25
N ASP A 93 -24.76 5.87 2.35
CA ASP A 93 -23.50 5.44 2.95
C ASP A 93 -23.61 5.07 4.44
N SER A 94 -24.81 4.80 4.91
CA SER A 94 -25.11 4.59 6.33
C SER A 94 -24.35 3.44 7.00
N PHE A 95 -23.86 2.47 6.20
CA PHE A 95 -22.98 1.39 6.67
C PHE A 95 -21.51 1.77 6.62
N GLY A 96 -21.06 2.55 5.63
CA GLY A 96 -19.67 2.97 5.53
C GLY A 96 -19.39 3.88 4.32
N VAL A 97 -18.40 4.74 4.50
CA VAL A 97 -17.73 5.51 3.44
C VAL A 97 -16.51 4.69 3.03
N PHE A 98 -16.65 3.84 1.98
CA PHE A 98 -15.58 2.94 1.53
C PHE A 98 -14.60 3.63 0.58
N SER A 99 -13.64 2.89 0.09
CA SER A 99 -12.48 3.41 -0.63
C SER A 99 -12.83 4.18 -1.91
N GLY A 100 -11.91 5.04 -2.32
CA GLY A 100 -12.04 5.87 -3.50
C GLY A 100 -10.86 6.84 -3.67
N THR A 101 -11.00 7.79 -4.59
CA THR A 101 -9.91 8.67 -5.01
C THR A 101 -10.32 10.14 -5.09
N ALA A 102 -9.39 11.01 -5.48
CA ALA A 102 -9.61 12.45 -5.58
C ALA A 102 -9.16 13.01 -6.94
N VAL A 103 -9.79 14.11 -7.34
CA VAL A 103 -9.38 14.91 -8.49
C VAL A 103 -9.58 16.40 -8.19
N VAL A 104 -8.75 17.26 -8.78
CA VAL A 104 -8.94 18.72 -8.70
C VAL A 104 -9.84 19.17 -9.83
N LEU A 105 -10.90 19.90 -9.50
CA LEU A 105 -11.85 20.47 -10.45
C LEU A 105 -11.31 21.77 -11.06
N PRO A 106 -11.85 22.21 -12.22
CA PRO A 106 -11.42 23.44 -12.88
C PRO A 106 -11.64 24.72 -12.05
N ASP A 107 -12.58 24.71 -11.12
CA ASP A 107 -12.85 25.83 -10.19
C ASP A 107 -11.88 25.86 -8.99
N GLY A 108 -10.90 24.94 -8.99
CA GLY A 108 -9.88 24.85 -7.94
C GLY A 108 -10.34 24.13 -6.69
N LYS A 109 -11.52 23.55 -6.64
CA LYS A 109 -11.95 22.67 -5.55
C LYS A 109 -11.42 21.26 -5.73
N GLN A 110 -11.37 20.51 -4.65
CA GLN A 110 -11.05 19.09 -4.67
C GLN A 110 -12.33 18.26 -4.59
N LEU A 111 -12.49 17.33 -5.53
CA LEU A 111 -13.56 16.34 -5.53
C LEU A 111 -13.00 15.01 -5.03
N LEU A 112 -13.65 14.46 -4.01
CA LEU A 112 -13.43 13.10 -3.51
C LEU A 112 -14.52 12.22 -4.11
N MET A 113 -14.14 11.13 -4.78
CA MET A 113 -15.07 10.12 -5.26
C MET A 113 -14.86 8.85 -4.44
N TYR A 114 -15.93 8.33 -3.85
CA TYR A 114 -15.87 7.24 -2.88
C TYR A 114 -17.03 6.26 -3.07
N THR A 115 -16.94 5.10 -2.46
CA THR A 115 -18.04 4.13 -2.44
C THR A 115 -18.88 4.33 -1.21
N GLY A 116 -20.14 4.73 -1.39
CA GLY A 116 -21.16 4.74 -0.36
C GLY A 116 -21.77 3.34 -0.22
N VAL A 117 -21.80 2.82 1.00
CA VAL A 117 -22.34 1.49 1.29
C VAL A 117 -23.51 1.59 2.24
N ARG A 118 -24.63 0.96 1.85
CA ARG A 118 -25.81 0.77 2.70
C ARG A 118 -26.19 -0.70 2.75
N LYS A 119 -26.98 -1.07 3.75
CA LYS A 119 -27.55 -2.41 3.86
C LYS A 119 -29.03 -2.41 3.54
N GLU A 120 -29.45 -3.40 2.77
CA GLU A 120 -30.83 -3.63 2.35
C GLU A 120 -31.27 -5.06 2.69
N GLY A 121 -32.56 -5.37 2.37
CA GLY A 121 -33.14 -6.71 2.51
C GLY A 121 -33.58 -7.07 3.93
N GLY A 122 -34.08 -8.30 4.08
CA GLY A 122 -34.44 -8.85 5.38
C GLY A 122 -33.21 -8.97 6.28
N ASP A 123 -33.32 -8.48 7.52
CA ASP A 123 -32.24 -8.40 8.51
C ASP A 123 -31.04 -7.53 8.07
N LEU A 124 -31.19 -6.65 7.08
CA LEU A 124 -30.14 -5.77 6.55
C LEU A 124 -28.84 -6.53 6.22
N ARG A 125 -28.96 -7.65 5.52
CA ARG A 125 -27.79 -8.53 5.20
C ARG A 125 -27.15 -8.23 3.87
N GLU A 126 -27.87 -7.61 2.92
CA GLU A 126 -27.36 -7.32 1.59
C GLU A 126 -26.72 -5.94 1.58
N GLU A 127 -25.46 -5.87 1.17
CA GLU A 127 -24.78 -4.62 0.93
C GLU A 127 -25.10 -4.13 -0.49
N VAL A 128 -25.35 -2.84 -0.62
CA VAL A 128 -25.49 -2.15 -1.90
C VAL A 128 -24.42 -1.08 -1.95
N GLN A 129 -23.58 -1.17 -2.97
CA GLN A 129 -22.42 -0.31 -3.16
C GLN A 129 -22.67 0.63 -4.35
N THR A 130 -22.47 1.93 -4.14
CA THR A 130 -22.71 2.97 -5.14
C THR A 130 -21.58 4.01 -5.08
N GLN A 131 -21.29 4.68 -6.22
CA GLN A 131 -20.26 5.69 -6.22
C GLN A 131 -20.86 7.06 -5.92
N CYS A 132 -20.24 7.75 -4.97
CA CYS A 132 -20.66 9.03 -4.43
C CYS A 132 -19.52 10.04 -4.54
N VAL A 133 -19.85 11.34 -4.46
CA VAL A 133 -18.85 12.40 -4.46
C VAL A 133 -19.05 13.37 -3.29
N ALA A 134 -17.94 13.92 -2.80
CA ALA A 134 -17.90 15.04 -1.89
C ALA A 134 -16.95 16.10 -2.46
N ILE A 135 -17.28 17.37 -2.32
CA ILE A 135 -16.50 18.48 -2.88
C ILE A 135 -16.08 19.40 -1.74
N GLY A 136 -14.81 19.79 -1.73
CA GLY A 136 -14.26 20.59 -0.65
C GLY A 136 -13.05 21.43 -1.05
N ASP A 137 -12.43 22.00 -0.03
CA ASP A 137 -11.35 22.98 -0.17
C ASP A 137 -9.98 22.47 0.33
N GLY A 138 -9.92 21.20 0.71
CA GLY A 138 -8.73 20.57 1.31
C GLY A 138 -8.85 20.38 2.81
N LEU A 139 -9.87 20.91 3.44
CA LEU A 139 -10.14 20.76 4.88
C LEU A 139 -11.57 20.26 5.12
N ASP A 140 -12.56 20.97 4.58
CA ASP A 140 -13.98 20.62 4.71
C ASP A 140 -14.54 20.13 3.38
N TYR A 141 -15.31 19.04 3.45
CA TYR A 141 -15.92 18.39 2.31
C TYR A 141 -17.43 18.28 2.53
N HIS A 142 -18.18 18.57 1.48
CA HIS A 142 -19.64 18.48 1.46
C HIS A 142 -20.06 17.43 0.46
N LYS A 143 -20.80 16.44 0.91
CA LYS A 143 -21.40 15.41 0.07
C LYS A 143 -22.37 16.06 -0.92
N TYR A 144 -22.28 15.65 -2.18
CA TYR A 144 -23.12 16.19 -3.25
C TYR A 144 -24.59 15.77 -3.05
N GLU A 145 -25.52 16.70 -3.18
CA GLU A 145 -26.95 16.46 -2.97
C GLU A 145 -27.53 15.46 -3.98
N GLY A 146 -26.92 15.34 -5.17
CA GLY A 146 -27.31 14.37 -6.20
C GLY A 146 -26.68 12.99 -6.07
N ASN A 147 -26.04 12.65 -4.93
CA ASN A 147 -25.51 11.32 -4.70
C ASN A 147 -26.63 10.26 -4.58
N PRO A 148 -26.34 9.00 -5.02
CA PRO A 148 -25.13 8.54 -5.68
C PRO A 148 -25.03 9.00 -7.13
N VAL A 149 -23.81 9.34 -7.60
CA VAL A 149 -23.56 9.77 -9.01
C VAL A 149 -23.46 8.58 -9.97
N ILE A 150 -23.04 7.41 -9.49
CA ILE A 150 -23.10 6.13 -10.20
C ILE A 150 -23.78 5.12 -9.28
N ASP A 151 -25.02 4.82 -9.54
CA ASP A 151 -25.77 3.81 -8.82
C ASP A 151 -25.80 2.46 -9.56
N VAL A 152 -26.40 1.46 -8.93
CA VAL A 152 -26.44 0.09 -9.47
C VAL A 152 -27.30 -0.04 -10.74
N THR A 153 -28.11 0.96 -11.10
CA THR A 153 -28.88 0.96 -12.37
C THR A 153 -28.00 1.26 -13.57
N LYS A 154 -26.84 1.86 -13.34
CA LYS A 154 -25.81 2.12 -14.38
C LYS A 154 -24.83 0.97 -14.54
N LEU A 155 -24.96 -0.09 -13.74
CA LEU A 155 -24.12 -1.28 -13.82
C LEU A 155 -24.65 -2.22 -14.91
N PRO A 156 -23.80 -2.71 -15.85
CA PRO A 156 -24.21 -3.69 -16.84
C PRO A 156 -24.81 -4.96 -16.25
N GLU A 157 -25.75 -5.57 -16.97
CA GLU A 157 -26.38 -6.82 -16.54
C GLU A 157 -25.36 -7.94 -16.33
N GLY A 158 -25.57 -8.75 -15.29
CA GLY A 158 -24.70 -9.88 -14.93
C GLY A 158 -23.48 -9.52 -14.09
N LEU A 159 -23.35 -8.25 -13.67
CA LEU A 159 -22.34 -7.79 -12.70
C LEU A 159 -22.92 -7.64 -11.29
N SER A 160 -22.06 -7.76 -10.28
CA SER A 160 -22.44 -7.72 -8.88
C SER A 160 -22.74 -6.29 -8.38
N ARG A 161 -23.90 -6.09 -7.80
CA ARG A 161 -24.26 -4.84 -7.11
C ARG A 161 -23.71 -4.78 -5.67
N ASN A 162 -23.33 -5.92 -5.13
CA ASN A 162 -22.82 -6.07 -3.77
C ASN A 162 -21.30 -5.91 -3.71
N ASP A 163 -20.63 -6.05 -4.87
CA ASP A 163 -19.22 -5.85 -5.08
C ASP A 163 -19.04 -4.83 -6.22
N PHE A 164 -19.30 -3.55 -5.93
CA PHE A 164 -19.18 -2.47 -6.91
C PHE A 164 -18.56 -1.25 -6.24
N ARG A 165 -17.23 -1.24 -6.14
CA ARG A 165 -16.49 -0.32 -5.26
C ARG A 165 -15.14 0.15 -5.78
N ASP A 166 -14.54 1.06 -5.02
CA ASP A 166 -13.19 1.57 -5.13
C ASP A 166 -12.94 2.35 -6.43
N PRO A 167 -13.69 3.47 -6.65
CA PRO A 167 -13.55 4.26 -7.87
C PRO A 167 -12.18 4.94 -7.94
N LYS A 168 -11.53 4.86 -9.12
CA LYS A 168 -10.38 5.68 -9.49
C LYS A 168 -10.77 6.67 -10.54
N ILE A 169 -10.78 7.96 -10.20
CA ILE A 169 -11.11 9.06 -11.10
C ILE A 169 -9.85 9.77 -11.62
N TRP A 170 -9.89 10.19 -12.89
CA TRP A 170 -8.91 11.12 -13.47
C TRP A 170 -9.56 12.00 -14.51
N ARG A 171 -8.86 13.03 -14.94
CA ARG A 171 -9.27 13.89 -16.03
C ARG A 171 -8.28 13.75 -17.18
N ASP A 172 -8.78 13.35 -18.34
CA ASP A 172 -7.98 13.23 -19.57
C ASP A 172 -7.59 14.60 -20.14
N SER A 173 -6.64 14.59 -21.05
CA SER A 173 -6.16 15.80 -21.74
C SER A 173 -7.23 16.50 -22.59
N ASP A 174 -8.26 15.78 -23.02
CA ASP A 174 -9.43 16.32 -23.72
C ASP A 174 -10.46 16.97 -22.79
N GLY A 175 -10.20 16.95 -21.48
CA GLY A 175 -11.08 17.49 -20.43
C GLY A 175 -12.15 16.54 -19.96
N THR A 176 -12.29 15.35 -20.53
CA THR A 176 -13.25 14.33 -20.09
C THR A 176 -12.76 13.69 -18.79
N TYR A 177 -13.66 13.55 -17.84
CA TYR A 177 -13.41 12.72 -16.64
C TYR A 177 -13.69 11.27 -16.98
N ARG A 178 -12.81 10.40 -16.53
CA ARG A 178 -13.00 8.96 -16.54
C ARG A 178 -12.88 8.40 -15.13
N CYS A 179 -13.57 7.28 -14.92
CA CYS A 179 -13.53 6.57 -13.67
C CYS A 179 -13.53 5.06 -13.95
N VAL A 180 -12.62 4.33 -13.33
CA VAL A 180 -12.70 2.86 -13.26
C VAL A 180 -13.20 2.42 -11.90
N VAL A 181 -13.99 1.36 -11.86
CA VAL A 181 -14.58 0.81 -10.64
C VAL A 181 -14.46 -0.71 -10.67
N GLY A 182 -14.10 -1.31 -9.54
CA GLY A 182 -14.06 -2.76 -9.37
C GLY A 182 -15.45 -3.36 -9.20
N THR A 183 -15.69 -4.49 -9.86
CA THR A 183 -16.88 -5.32 -9.67
C THR A 183 -16.55 -6.79 -9.99
N CYS A 184 -17.54 -7.68 -9.99
CA CYS A 184 -17.33 -9.06 -10.37
C CYS A 184 -18.55 -9.69 -11.05
N ARG A 185 -18.34 -10.81 -11.72
CA ARG A 185 -19.38 -11.69 -12.26
C ARG A 185 -20.02 -12.51 -11.12
N LYS A 186 -21.09 -13.28 -11.44
CA LYS A 186 -21.77 -14.19 -10.49
C LYS A 186 -20.83 -15.26 -9.88
N ASN A 187 -19.82 -15.69 -10.61
CA ASN A 187 -18.77 -16.60 -10.14
C ASN A 187 -17.68 -15.88 -9.34
N ARG A 188 -17.87 -14.60 -9.01
CA ARG A 188 -16.95 -13.70 -8.34
C ARG A 188 -15.68 -13.32 -9.13
N SER A 189 -15.56 -13.74 -10.40
CA SER A 189 -14.44 -13.32 -11.25
C SER A 189 -14.43 -11.81 -11.44
N GLY A 190 -13.31 -11.16 -11.11
CA GLY A 190 -13.14 -9.73 -11.08
C GLY A 190 -13.32 -9.06 -12.46
N VAL A 191 -13.91 -7.89 -12.45
CA VAL A 191 -14.17 -7.04 -13.63
C VAL A 191 -13.87 -5.60 -13.26
N ILE A 192 -13.18 -4.89 -14.15
CA ILE A 192 -13.02 -3.43 -14.04
C ILE A 192 -13.91 -2.78 -15.10
N VAL A 193 -14.86 -1.99 -14.65
CA VAL A 193 -15.75 -1.20 -15.50
C VAL A 193 -15.30 0.24 -15.59
N GLN A 194 -15.53 0.88 -16.75
CA GLN A 194 -15.16 2.27 -17.01
C GLN A 194 -16.40 3.12 -17.27
N TYR A 195 -16.40 4.31 -16.67
CA TYR A 195 -17.39 5.36 -16.86
C TYR A 195 -16.73 6.63 -17.34
N CYS A 196 -17.50 7.47 -18.07
CA CYS A 196 -17.05 8.80 -18.49
C CYS A 196 -18.05 9.88 -18.07
N SER A 197 -17.54 11.12 -17.93
CA SER A 197 -18.32 12.28 -17.53
C SER A 197 -17.70 13.57 -18.09
N LYS A 198 -18.52 14.60 -18.31
CA LYS A 198 -18.06 15.94 -18.70
C LYS A 198 -17.82 16.86 -17.51
N ASP A 199 -18.40 16.55 -16.35
CA ASP A 199 -18.43 17.41 -15.17
C ASP A 199 -18.07 16.70 -13.84
N ALA A 200 -17.74 15.40 -13.89
CA ALA A 200 -17.48 14.52 -12.75
C ALA A 200 -18.73 14.26 -11.84
N LEU A 201 -19.91 14.70 -12.25
CA LEU A 201 -21.17 14.53 -11.51
C LEU A 201 -22.19 13.68 -12.27
N HIS A 202 -22.21 13.77 -13.60
CA HIS A 202 -23.10 13.01 -14.47
C HIS A 202 -22.30 11.99 -15.26
N TRP A 203 -22.46 10.71 -14.90
CA TRP A 203 -21.66 9.61 -15.42
C TRP A 203 -22.44 8.71 -16.36
N GLU A 204 -21.79 8.28 -17.43
CA GLU A 204 -22.30 7.30 -18.38
C GLU A 204 -21.36 6.09 -18.40
N PHE A 205 -21.94 4.88 -18.49
CA PHE A 205 -21.15 3.67 -18.69
C PHE A 205 -20.44 3.74 -20.05
N GLU A 206 -19.13 3.49 -20.06
CA GLU A 206 -18.34 3.53 -21.28
C GLU A 206 -18.00 2.13 -21.79
N SER A 207 -17.47 1.27 -20.88
CA SER A 207 -17.05 -0.09 -21.26
C SER A 207 -16.76 -0.98 -20.05
N ILE A 208 -16.62 -2.27 -20.32
CA ILE A 208 -15.85 -3.18 -19.48
C ILE A 208 -14.39 -3.04 -19.92
N LEU A 209 -13.55 -2.43 -19.07
CA LEU A 209 -12.16 -2.16 -19.40
C LEU A 209 -11.34 -3.45 -19.50
N ILE A 210 -11.52 -4.37 -18.55
CA ILE A 210 -10.87 -5.68 -18.50
C ILE A 210 -11.66 -6.64 -17.61
N GLU A 211 -11.61 -7.92 -17.94
CA GLU A 211 -12.12 -9.04 -17.13
C GLU A 211 -10.99 -9.98 -16.72
N ASN A 212 -11.07 -10.51 -15.50
CA ASN A 212 -10.08 -11.41 -14.93
C ASN A 212 -9.98 -12.77 -15.65
N ASN A 213 -11.10 -13.26 -16.17
CA ASN A 213 -11.21 -14.62 -16.78
C ASN A 213 -10.66 -15.73 -15.84
N GLU A 214 -10.94 -15.61 -14.53
CA GLU A 214 -10.60 -16.57 -13.47
C GLU A 214 -9.08 -16.81 -13.27
N ARG A 215 -8.20 -15.95 -13.81
CA ARG A 215 -6.76 -16.15 -13.72
C ARG A 215 -6.16 -15.62 -12.41
N PHE A 216 -6.57 -14.40 -11.99
CA PHE A 216 -5.96 -13.70 -10.84
C PHE A 216 -6.99 -13.52 -9.73
N GLY A 217 -7.26 -14.59 -8.97
CA GLY A 217 -8.19 -14.56 -7.85
C GLY A 217 -9.64 -14.26 -8.26
N LEU A 218 -10.38 -13.70 -7.33
CA LEU A 218 -11.80 -13.39 -7.49
C LEU A 218 -12.01 -11.87 -7.69
N MET A 219 -12.78 -11.21 -6.82
CA MET A 219 -13.01 -9.76 -6.90
C MET A 219 -11.68 -8.98 -6.92
N TRP A 220 -11.61 -7.98 -7.79
CA TRP A 220 -10.48 -7.05 -7.89
C TRP A 220 -10.81 -5.74 -7.20
N GLU A 221 -10.24 -5.54 -6.02
CA GLU A 221 -10.41 -4.32 -5.23
C GLU A 221 -9.39 -3.26 -5.60
N CYS A 222 -9.70 -2.01 -5.27
CA CYS A 222 -8.81 -0.84 -5.35
C CYS A 222 -8.10 -0.69 -6.71
N PRO A 223 -8.84 -0.67 -7.86
CA PRO A 223 -8.20 -0.46 -9.14
C PRO A 223 -7.54 0.93 -9.18
N ASP A 224 -6.29 1.00 -9.59
CA ASP A 224 -5.57 2.24 -9.86
C ASP A 224 -5.03 2.18 -11.30
N TYR A 225 -5.61 3.00 -12.20
CA TYR A 225 -5.33 2.97 -13.61
C TYR A 225 -4.68 4.27 -14.09
N PHE A 226 -3.53 4.16 -14.76
CA PHE A 226 -2.74 5.33 -15.17
C PHE A 226 -1.78 5.01 -16.32
N VAL A 227 -1.18 6.07 -16.87
CA VAL A 227 -0.06 5.97 -17.83
C VAL A 227 1.26 6.17 -17.10
N LEU A 228 2.24 5.31 -17.37
CA LEU A 228 3.61 5.41 -16.87
C LEU A 228 4.58 5.02 -18.00
N ASP A 229 5.54 5.89 -18.30
CA ASP A 229 6.58 5.66 -19.32
C ASP A 229 6.01 5.18 -20.69
N GLY A 230 4.85 5.75 -21.07
CA GLY A 230 4.18 5.45 -22.33
C GLY A 230 3.37 4.15 -22.36
N LYS A 231 3.26 3.42 -21.26
CA LYS A 231 2.44 2.21 -21.10
C LYS A 231 1.23 2.50 -20.22
N GLN A 232 0.12 1.80 -20.46
CA GLN A 232 -0.98 1.73 -19.52
C GLN A 232 -0.65 0.74 -18.42
N VAL A 233 -0.94 1.15 -17.18
CA VAL A 233 -0.75 0.33 -15.98
C VAL A 233 -2.06 0.24 -15.21
N LEU A 234 -2.45 -0.96 -14.82
CA LEU A 234 -3.54 -1.22 -13.89
C LEU A 234 -2.97 -1.92 -12.67
N LEU A 235 -3.07 -1.28 -11.51
CA LEU A 235 -2.86 -1.91 -10.22
C LEU A 235 -4.22 -2.34 -9.67
N CYS A 236 -4.29 -3.48 -9.00
CA CYS A 236 -5.47 -3.91 -8.23
C CYS A 236 -5.07 -4.90 -7.13
N SER A 237 -6.01 -5.16 -6.25
CA SER A 237 -5.85 -6.07 -5.11
C SER A 237 -6.86 -7.21 -5.20
N PRO A 238 -6.51 -8.32 -5.91
CA PRO A 238 -7.38 -9.47 -6.04
C PRO A 238 -7.59 -10.20 -4.71
N GLN A 239 -8.85 -10.58 -4.45
CA GLN A 239 -9.21 -11.48 -3.36
C GLN A 239 -9.03 -12.93 -3.78
N ASP A 240 -8.77 -13.82 -2.82
CA ASP A 240 -8.77 -15.28 -2.96
C ASP A 240 -7.96 -15.79 -4.17
N MET A 241 -6.75 -15.29 -4.34
CA MET A 241 -5.84 -15.74 -5.39
C MET A 241 -5.41 -17.18 -5.16
N LEU A 242 -5.18 -17.91 -6.24
CA LEU A 242 -4.45 -19.17 -6.22
C LEU A 242 -2.96 -18.92 -6.44
N PRO A 243 -2.07 -19.77 -5.87
CA PRO A 243 -0.63 -19.56 -6.02
C PRO A 243 -0.16 -19.86 -7.44
N GLU A 244 0.70 -18.98 -7.97
CA GLU A 244 1.41 -19.20 -9.23
C GLU A 244 2.92 -19.04 -8.98
N GLY A 245 3.61 -20.16 -8.73
CA GLY A 245 5.02 -20.16 -8.33
C GLY A 245 5.26 -19.36 -7.06
N PHE A 246 6.28 -18.47 -7.10
CA PHE A 246 6.55 -17.50 -6.05
C PHE A 246 6.11 -16.08 -6.41
N GLU A 247 5.59 -15.86 -7.61
CA GLU A 247 5.11 -14.54 -8.05
C GLU A 247 3.79 -14.20 -7.36
N PHE A 248 2.82 -15.10 -7.46
CA PHE A 248 1.52 -14.93 -6.80
C PHE A 248 1.32 -16.00 -5.74
N ARG A 249 0.76 -15.60 -4.61
CA ARG A 249 0.48 -16.49 -3.48
C ARG A 249 -1.03 -16.63 -3.28
N ASN A 250 -1.44 -17.67 -2.56
CA ASN A 250 -2.84 -17.84 -2.17
C ASN A 250 -3.32 -16.73 -1.21
N GLY A 251 -4.61 -16.42 -1.29
CA GLY A 251 -5.27 -15.42 -0.46
C GLY A 251 -5.34 -14.04 -1.12
N ASN A 252 -5.38 -12.99 -0.33
CA ASN A 252 -5.47 -11.63 -0.82
C ASN A 252 -4.11 -11.15 -1.33
N GLY A 253 -4.06 -10.73 -2.59
CA GLY A 253 -2.82 -10.38 -3.27
C GLY A 253 -2.82 -8.97 -3.83
N THR A 254 -1.75 -8.64 -4.55
CA THR A 254 -1.63 -7.39 -5.31
C THR A 254 -1.12 -7.69 -6.70
N LEU A 255 -1.71 -7.05 -7.69
CA LEU A 255 -1.49 -7.31 -9.11
C LEU A 255 -1.17 -6.01 -9.84
N CYS A 256 -0.09 -6.02 -10.61
CA CYS A 256 0.23 -5.02 -11.60
C CYS A 256 0.11 -5.63 -13.00
N LEU A 257 -0.70 -5.03 -13.84
CA LEU A 257 -0.84 -5.33 -15.26
C LEU A 257 -0.28 -4.16 -16.07
N ILE A 258 0.61 -4.44 -17.01
CA ILE A 258 1.24 -3.45 -17.90
C ILE A 258 0.86 -3.80 -19.33
N GLY A 259 0.41 -2.82 -20.12
CA GLY A 259 -0.04 -3.06 -21.49
C GLY A 259 -0.45 -1.81 -22.23
N HIS A 260 -1.52 -1.93 -23.00
CA HIS A 260 -2.05 -0.86 -23.85
C HIS A 260 -3.59 -0.90 -23.93
N THR A 261 -4.18 0.20 -24.31
CA THR A 261 -5.61 0.26 -24.66
C THR A 261 -5.79 0.28 -26.19
N ASP A 262 -7.01 -0.09 -26.63
CA ASP A 262 -7.46 0.17 -27.99
C ASP A 262 -7.51 1.68 -28.28
N GLU A 263 -7.69 2.06 -29.57
CA GLU A 263 -7.77 3.47 -29.99
C GLU A 263 -8.92 4.23 -29.30
N GLY A 264 -10.01 3.53 -28.96
CA GLY A 264 -11.15 4.07 -28.24
C GLY A 264 -10.97 4.21 -26.74
N LYS A 265 -9.85 3.73 -26.16
CA LYS A 265 -9.58 3.63 -24.72
C LYS A 265 -10.64 2.83 -23.94
N LYS A 266 -11.30 1.87 -24.60
CA LYS A 266 -12.43 1.11 -24.05
C LYS A 266 -12.04 -0.24 -23.51
N HIS A 267 -10.94 -0.80 -24.01
CA HIS A 267 -10.46 -2.14 -23.61
C HIS A 267 -8.98 -2.07 -23.34
N PHE A 268 -8.59 -2.63 -22.21
CA PHE A 268 -7.19 -2.77 -21.80
C PHE A 268 -6.71 -4.20 -22.03
N THR A 269 -5.60 -4.32 -22.75
CA THR A 269 -4.91 -5.59 -22.97
C THR A 269 -3.55 -5.53 -22.32
N TYR A 270 -3.29 -6.44 -21.39
CA TYR A 270 -1.98 -6.51 -20.73
C TYR A 270 -1.01 -7.43 -21.47
N GLU A 271 0.25 -7.04 -21.49
CA GLU A 271 1.39 -7.76 -22.06
C GLU A 271 2.21 -8.42 -20.95
N HIS A 272 2.19 -7.83 -19.74
CA HIS A 272 2.93 -8.29 -18.57
C HIS A 272 2.08 -8.22 -17.32
N SER A 273 2.28 -9.21 -16.43
CA SER A 273 1.68 -9.25 -15.10
C SER A 273 2.75 -9.53 -14.05
N GLN A 274 2.67 -8.89 -12.89
CA GLN A 274 3.57 -9.13 -11.75
C GLN A 274 2.87 -8.82 -10.44
N ALA A 275 3.32 -9.44 -9.35
CA ALA A 275 2.96 -9.02 -8.01
C ALA A 275 3.58 -7.63 -7.72
N ILE A 276 2.85 -6.78 -7.01
CA ILE A 276 3.37 -5.46 -6.64
C ILE A 276 4.36 -5.61 -5.47
N ASP A 277 4.05 -6.46 -4.49
CA ASP A 277 4.92 -6.72 -3.35
C ASP A 277 4.91 -8.22 -3.00
N ASN A 278 6.09 -8.76 -2.71
CA ASN A 278 6.30 -10.17 -2.38
C ASN A 278 6.43 -10.42 -0.87
N GLY A 279 6.24 -9.37 -0.05
CA GLY A 279 6.32 -9.44 1.40
C GLY A 279 5.06 -9.99 2.07
N ILE A 280 4.92 -9.75 3.36
CA ILE A 280 3.80 -10.27 4.17
C ILE A 280 2.64 -9.28 4.15
N ASP A 281 2.93 -7.99 4.29
CA ASP A 281 1.97 -6.95 4.62
C ASP A 281 1.99 -5.84 3.55
N PHE A 282 1.16 -6.01 2.53
CA PHE A 282 0.97 -5.02 1.46
C PHE A 282 -0.38 -5.25 0.79
N TYR A 283 -1.22 -4.20 0.68
CA TYR A 283 -2.53 -4.29 0.03
C TYR A 283 -3.04 -2.91 -0.40
N ALA A 284 -4.01 -2.86 -1.32
CA ALA A 284 -4.74 -1.68 -1.74
C ALA A 284 -3.85 -0.46 -2.12
N PRO A 285 -2.84 -0.61 -3.01
CA PRO A 285 -1.99 0.51 -3.39
C PRO A 285 -2.79 1.58 -4.13
N GLN A 286 -2.43 2.85 -3.89
CA GLN A 286 -2.95 3.99 -4.62
C GLN A 286 -1.81 4.90 -5.08
N THR A 287 -1.95 5.50 -6.27
CA THR A 287 -0.91 6.34 -6.85
C THR A 287 -1.38 7.75 -7.16
N LEU A 288 -0.45 8.68 -7.15
CA LEU A 288 -0.62 10.03 -7.67
C LEU A 288 0.50 10.40 -8.65
N MET A 289 0.23 11.36 -9.54
CA MET A 289 1.26 12.08 -10.29
C MET A 289 1.70 13.28 -9.46
N ALA A 290 2.95 13.28 -9.02
CA ALA A 290 3.52 14.40 -8.27
C ALA A 290 3.78 15.61 -9.21
N PRO A 291 3.91 16.83 -8.66
CA PRO A 291 4.14 18.05 -9.46
C PRO A 291 5.42 18.01 -10.28
N ASP A 292 6.41 17.23 -9.88
CA ASP A 292 7.69 17.05 -10.57
C ASP A 292 7.67 15.94 -11.62
N GLY A 293 6.48 15.36 -11.90
CA GLY A 293 6.27 14.33 -12.92
C GLY A 293 6.53 12.90 -12.47
N ARG A 294 6.88 12.67 -11.19
CA ARG A 294 7.01 11.32 -10.65
C ARG A 294 5.65 10.69 -10.40
N ARG A 295 5.50 9.40 -10.71
CA ARG A 295 4.39 8.59 -10.23
C ARG A 295 4.78 8.02 -8.86
N ILE A 296 4.01 8.36 -7.84
CA ILE A 296 4.27 7.95 -6.45
C ILE A 296 3.14 7.05 -5.97
N MET A 297 3.49 5.92 -5.38
CA MET A 297 2.58 4.93 -4.82
C MET A 297 2.70 4.88 -3.30
N ILE A 298 1.58 4.70 -2.63
CA ILE A 298 1.46 4.35 -1.20
C ILE A 298 0.46 3.21 -1.07
N ALA A 299 0.63 2.34 -0.07
CA ALA A 299 -0.25 1.20 0.14
C ALA A 299 -0.51 0.97 1.64
N TRP A 300 -1.55 0.23 1.97
CA TRP A 300 -1.75 -0.28 3.31
C TRP A 300 -0.70 -1.33 3.65
N MET A 301 0.09 -1.08 4.68
CA MET A 301 1.13 -2.01 5.15
C MET A 301 0.52 -3.04 6.09
N GLN A 302 -0.41 -3.78 5.56
CA GLN A 302 -1.04 -4.97 6.13
C GLN A 302 -1.62 -5.81 4.98
N ASN A 303 -2.19 -6.93 5.32
CA ASN A 303 -2.96 -7.77 4.38
C ASN A 303 -4.06 -8.46 5.17
N TRP A 304 -5.23 -8.64 4.60
CA TRP A 304 -6.36 -9.28 5.28
C TRP A 304 -6.03 -10.67 5.84
N ASP A 305 -5.14 -11.42 5.15
CA ASP A 305 -4.71 -12.75 5.58
C ASP A 305 -3.67 -12.72 6.71
N SER A 306 -3.03 -11.58 6.94
CA SER A 306 -1.93 -11.43 7.90
C SER A 306 -2.18 -10.40 8.99
N CYS A 307 -3.38 -9.80 9.05
CA CYS A 307 -3.74 -8.79 10.05
C CYS A 307 -3.40 -9.25 11.48
N ASP A 308 -2.27 -8.81 11.99
CA ASP A 308 -1.84 -9.06 13.37
C ASP A 308 -2.14 -7.85 14.25
N GLN A 309 -3.26 -7.92 14.96
CA GLN A 309 -3.72 -6.87 15.87
C GLN A 309 -3.05 -6.92 17.24
N GLN A 310 -1.94 -7.68 17.38
CA GLN A 310 -1.23 -7.76 18.66
C GLN A 310 -0.79 -6.37 19.15
N GLY A 311 -1.15 -6.05 20.37
CA GLY A 311 -0.83 -4.77 21.02
C GLY A 311 -1.57 -3.55 20.42
N ALA A 312 -2.52 -3.75 19.49
CA ALA A 312 -3.25 -2.63 18.87
C ALA A 312 -4.09 -1.87 19.89
N LYS A 313 -4.77 -2.57 20.80
CA LYS A 313 -5.60 -1.95 21.86
C LYS A 313 -4.76 -1.12 22.82
N GLU A 314 -3.59 -1.61 23.19
CA GLU A 314 -2.66 -0.91 24.06
C GLU A 314 -2.06 0.32 23.39
N ARG A 315 -1.73 0.24 22.10
CA ARG A 315 -1.26 1.38 21.29
C ARG A 315 -2.39 2.35 20.91
N LYS A 316 -3.65 1.93 21.01
CA LYS A 316 -4.86 2.66 20.59
C LYS A 316 -4.91 2.94 19.08
N TRP A 317 -4.08 2.29 18.26
CA TRP A 317 -4.09 2.38 16.80
C TRP A 317 -3.72 1.05 16.14
N PHE A 318 -4.20 0.84 14.92
CA PHE A 318 -3.87 -0.30 14.08
C PHE A 318 -3.81 0.11 12.61
N GLY A 319 -2.83 -0.48 11.92
CA GLY A 319 -2.55 -0.22 10.50
C GLY A 319 -1.58 0.94 10.33
N GLN A 320 -0.81 0.85 9.27
CA GLN A 320 0.11 1.92 8.82
C GLN A 320 0.23 1.86 7.31
N MET A 321 0.63 2.96 6.69
CA MET A 321 0.93 3.00 5.26
C MET A 321 2.39 2.60 5.01
N THR A 322 2.69 2.13 3.80
CA THR A 322 4.07 1.93 3.36
C THR A 322 4.82 3.26 3.24
N LEU A 323 6.13 3.20 3.19
CA LEU A 323 6.91 4.31 2.64
C LEU A 323 6.41 4.61 1.23
N PRO A 324 6.18 5.88 0.85
CA PRO A 324 5.86 6.22 -0.52
C PRO A 324 6.98 5.80 -1.47
N ARG A 325 6.61 5.27 -2.65
CA ARG A 325 7.53 4.68 -3.63
C ARG A 325 7.42 5.36 -4.97
N GLU A 326 8.55 5.72 -5.57
CA GLU A 326 8.64 6.17 -6.96
C GLU A 326 8.53 4.96 -7.88
N LEU A 327 7.68 5.08 -8.90
CA LEU A 327 7.43 4.03 -9.90
C LEU A 327 8.07 4.38 -11.23
N THR A 328 8.69 3.38 -11.88
CA THR A 328 9.17 3.43 -13.26
C THR A 328 8.89 2.12 -13.97
N ILE A 329 8.84 2.14 -15.31
CA ILE A 329 8.82 0.91 -16.10
C ILE A 329 10.22 0.72 -16.71
N GLU A 330 10.86 -0.38 -16.36
CA GLU A 330 12.16 -0.77 -16.88
C GLU A 330 12.06 -2.21 -17.43
N ASN A 331 12.54 -2.42 -18.66
CA ASN A 331 12.47 -3.73 -19.32
C ASN A 331 11.05 -4.37 -19.32
N GLY A 332 10.01 -3.54 -19.41
CA GLY A 332 8.60 -3.96 -19.41
C GLY A 332 8.05 -4.37 -18.04
N ARG A 333 8.77 -4.14 -16.95
CA ARG A 333 8.37 -4.42 -15.56
C ARG A 333 8.24 -3.13 -14.76
N LEU A 334 7.39 -3.17 -13.74
CA LEU A 334 7.27 -2.10 -12.75
C LEU A 334 8.42 -2.19 -11.75
N TYR A 335 9.20 -1.12 -11.66
CA TYR A 335 10.22 -0.92 -10.63
C TYR A 335 9.70 0.04 -9.56
N GLN A 336 10.10 -0.19 -8.32
CA GLN A 336 9.67 0.59 -7.17
C GLN A 336 10.90 1.01 -6.36
N ARG A 337 11.04 2.30 -6.10
CA ARG A 337 12.13 2.83 -5.28
C ARG A 337 11.60 3.67 -4.15
N PRO A 338 12.24 3.69 -2.97
CA PRO A 338 11.89 4.67 -1.94
C PRO A 338 11.93 6.08 -2.50
N ILE A 339 10.99 6.94 -2.08
CA ILE A 339 11.04 8.34 -2.49
C ILE A 339 12.40 8.97 -2.15
N ARG A 340 12.87 9.82 -3.04
CA ARG A 340 14.20 10.46 -2.94
C ARG A 340 14.33 11.40 -1.75
N GLU A 341 13.24 11.94 -1.25
CA GLU A 341 13.17 12.79 -0.06
C GLU A 341 13.76 12.10 1.17
N LEU A 342 13.66 10.77 1.26
CA LEU A 342 14.25 9.98 2.35
C LEU A 342 15.76 10.18 2.50
N LEU A 343 16.46 10.46 1.40
CA LEU A 343 17.92 10.66 1.41
C LEU A 343 18.35 11.86 2.25
N GLN A 344 17.49 12.86 2.40
CA GLN A 344 17.76 14.06 3.19
C GLN A 344 17.75 13.80 4.70
N HIS A 345 17.15 12.68 5.12
CA HIS A 345 17.05 12.26 6.52
C HIS A 345 18.10 11.22 6.92
N ARG A 346 19.06 10.92 6.03
CA ARG A 346 20.20 10.05 6.31
C ARG A 346 21.26 10.77 7.15
N SER A 347 21.70 10.14 8.24
CA SER A 347 22.80 10.60 9.09
C SER A 347 23.67 9.43 9.53
N ASN A 348 24.77 9.67 10.22
CA ASN A 348 25.63 8.66 10.83
C ASN A 348 26.00 7.50 9.88
N LYS A 349 26.57 7.83 8.73
CA LYS A 349 27.00 6.82 7.74
C LYS A 349 28.02 5.86 8.33
N VAL A 350 27.76 4.55 8.21
CA VAL A 350 28.70 3.46 8.47
C VAL A 350 28.86 2.66 7.19
N GLU A 351 30.11 2.43 6.78
CA GLU A 351 30.41 1.74 5.53
C GLU A 351 31.48 0.67 5.72
N TYR A 352 31.19 -0.52 5.20
CA TYR A 352 32.12 -1.62 5.12
C TYR A 352 32.18 -2.16 3.68
N LYS A 353 33.37 -2.45 3.19
CA LYS A 353 33.58 -3.01 1.84
C LYS A 353 34.37 -4.31 1.91
N ASN A 354 34.02 -5.22 1.01
CA ASN A 354 34.69 -6.51 0.83
C ASN A 354 34.78 -7.31 2.16
N VAL A 355 33.74 -7.25 2.99
CA VAL A 355 33.68 -7.99 4.24
C VAL A 355 33.51 -9.47 3.92
N LEU A 356 34.49 -10.28 4.31
CA LEU A 356 34.36 -11.73 4.23
C LEU A 356 33.52 -12.23 5.41
N LEU A 357 32.35 -12.75 5.11
CA LEU A 357 31.47 -13.41 6.06
C LEU A 357 31.66 -14.93 5.96
N ASP A 358 32.02 -15.57 7.09
CA ASP A 358 32.13 -17.00 7.26
C ASP A 358 31.50 -17.36 8.62
N GLY A 359 30.33 -17.98 8.64
CA GLY A 359 29.53 -18.18 9.85
C GLY A 359 28.70 -16.96 10.23
N GLN A 360 28.74 -16.54 11.48
CA GLN A 360 27.93 -15.43 12.03
C GLN A 360 28.82 -14.24 12.40
N MET A 361 28.34 -13.01 12.13
CA MET A 361 29.07 -11.77 12.37
C MET A 361 28.12 -10.62 12.75
N THR A 362 28.60 -9.76 13.63
CA THR A 362 28.08 -8.40 13.85
C THR A 362 29.14 -7.40 13.41
N LEU A 363 28.74 -6.22 12.97
CA LEU A 363 29.65 -5.14 12.58
C LEU A 363 29.37 -3.92 13.45
N GLU A 364 30.41 -3.26 13.91
CA GLU A 364 30.29 -2.08 14.76
C GLU A 364 29.50 -0.96 14.05
N GLY A 365 28.55 -0.36 14.73
CA GLY A 365 27.68 0.70 14.17
C GLY A 365 26.59 0.20 13.20
N ILE A 366 26.49 -1.11 12.94
CA ILE A 366 25.40 -1.71 12.17
C ILE A 366 24.34 -2.22 13.15
N GLU A 367 23.50 -1.31 13.59
CA GLU A 367 22.39 -1.57 14.52
C GLU A 367 21.31 -0.48 14.37
N GLY A 368 20.15 -0.66 15.01
CA GLY A 368 19.08 0.32 15.06
C GLY A 368 17.74 -0.18 14.55
N ARG A 369 16.70 0.62 14.82
CA ARG A 369 15.30 0.34 14.40
C ARG A 369 14.81 1.34 13.35
N THR A 370 15.52 2.42 13.10
CA THR A 370 15.23 3.45 12.10
C THR A 370 16.48 3.63 11.24
N VAL A 371 16.60 2.77 10.23
CA VAL A 371 17.82 2.69 9.40
C VAL A 371 17.48 2.51 7.93
N ASP A 372 18.38 3.01 7.08
CA ASP A 372 18.41 2.77 5.65
C ASP A 372 19.75 2.08 5.35
N MET A 373 19.69 0.84 4.91
CA MET A 373 20.86 0.00 4.72
C MET A 373 20.89 -0.59 3.31
N GLU A 374 21.98 -0.36 2.62
CA GLU A 374 22.28 -0.91 1.30
C GLU A 374 23.30 -2.04 1.46
N ILE A 375 23.00 -3.22 0.93
CA ILE A 375 23.81 -4.41 1.06
C ILE A 375 24.00 -5.01 -0.33
N THR A 376 25.24 -5.28 -0.70
CA THR A 376 25.59 -6.07 -1.88
C THR A 376 26.20 -7.40 -1.42
N ILE A 377 25.68 -8.50 -1.92
CA ILE A 377 26.05 -9.86 -1.52
C ILE A 377 26.56 -10.60 -2.75
N ARG A 378 27.74 -11.21 -2.64
CA ARG A 378 28.33 -12.01 -3.71
C ARG A 378 29.05 -13.24 -3.16
N PRO A 379 29.15 -14.36 -3.90
CA PRO A 379 29.96 -15.49 -3.49
C PRO A 379 31.45 -15.09 -3.45
N LYS A 380 32.18 -15.52 -2.44
CA LYS A 380 33.62 -15.32 -2.37
C LYS A 380 34.34 -16.01 -3.52
N ASP A 381 33.91 -17.19 -3.89
CA ASP A 381 34.38 -17.97 -5.01
C ASP A 381 33.22 -18.13 -6.02
N LYS A 382 33.38 -17.63 -7.22
CA LYS A 382 32.34 -17.73 -8.28
C LYS A 382 32.02 -19.19 -8.67
N GLU A 383 32.98 -20.12 -8.49
CA GLU A 383 32.76 -21.55 -8.76
C GLU A 383 32.07 -22.29 -7.59
N LYS A 384 32.12 -21.73 -6.36
CA LYS A 384 31.56 -22.31 -5.16
C LYS A 384 30.65 -21.32 -4.46
N SER A 385 29.38 -21.27 -4.87
CA SER A 385 28.42 -20.43 -4.19
C SER A 385 28.13 -20.92 -2.77
N PHE A 386 27.73 -20.01 -1.91
CA PHE A 386 27.26 -20.32 -0.55
C PHE A 386 25.86 -20.97 -0.58
N GLN A 387 25.52 -21.72 0.47
CA GLN A 387 24.21 -22.37 0.59
C GLN A 387 23.11 -21.40 1.02
N LYS A 388 23.48 -20.47 1.91
CA LYS A 388 22.53 -19.52 2.50
C LYS A 388 23.26 -18.28 3.03
N PHE A 389 22.67 -17.12 2.79
CA PHE A 389 22.96 -15.87 3.48
C PHE A 389 21.73 -15.46 4.29
N ALA A 390 21.91 -14.90 5.48
CA ALA A 390 20.83 -14.33 6.29
C ALA A 390 21.26 -13.01 6.92
N LEU A 391 20.39 -12.02 6.82
CA LEU A 391 20.38 -10.80 7.61
C LEU A 391 19.35 -10.95 8.72
N TRP A 392 19.76 -10.75 9.95
CA TRP A 392 18.89 -10.70 11.13
C TRP A 392 18.80 -9.27 11.64
N PHE A 393 17.61 -8.78 11.91
CA PHE A 393 17.35 -7.43 12.40
C PHE A 393 16.22 -7.42 13.42
N ALA A 394 15.99 -6.29 14.08
CA ALA A 394 15.11 -6.20 15.23
C ALA A 394 15.43 -7.33 16.23
N GLN A 395 16.73 -7.47 16.53
CA GLN A 395 17.29 -8.61 17.25
C GLN A 395 17.72 -8.24 18.65
N ASN A 396 17.44 -9.15 19.59
CA ASN A 396 18.05 -9.26 20.91
C ASN A 396 18.15 -10.75 21.30
N GLU A 397 18.36 -11.07 22.56
CA GLU A 397 18.44 -12.45 23.05
C GLU A 397 17.16 -13.27 22.79
N LYS A 398 15.98 -12.61 22.74
CA LYS A 398 14.66 -13.25 22.64
C LYS A 398 14.07 -13.19 21.25
N PHE A 399 14.32 -12.12 20.50
CA PHE A 399 13.61 -11.80 19.27
C PHE A 399 14.55 -11.62 18.11
N ARG A 400 14.06 -11.89 16.90
CA ARG A 400 14.67 -11.53 15.62
C ARG A 400 13.68 -11.65 14.48
N THR A 401 13.85 -10.81 13.48
CA THR A 401 13.29 -10.96 12.13
C THR A 401 14.43 -11.30 11.18
N SER A 402 14.18 -12.12 10.18
CA SER A 402 15.23 -12.55 9.25
C SER A 402 14.85 -12.32 7.80
N LEU A 403 15.82 -11.86 7.01
CA LEU A 403 15.82 -11.90 5.56
C LEU A 403 16.89 -12.91 5.13
N SER A 404 16.53 -13.95 4.37
CA SER A 404 17.48 -15.00 3.99
C SER A 404 17.43 -15.32 2.50
N PHE A 405 18.60 -15.37 1.88
CA PHE A 405 18.80 -15.68 0.49
C PHE A 405 19.45 -17.06 0.32
N LYS A 406 18.91 -17.85 -0.60
CA LYS A 406 19.44 -19.15 -1.01
C LYS A 406 19.73 -19.13 -2.51
N PRO A 407 20.99 -18.96 -2.92
CA PRO A 407 21.36 -18.79 -4.33
C PRO A 407 20.98 -19.96 -5.22
N TYR A 408 21.11 -21.21 -4.74
CA TYR A 408 20.76 -22.42 -5.52
C TYR A 408 19.25 -22.56 -5.77
N GLU A 409 18.41 -22.02 -4.86
CA GLU A 409 16.96 -21.95 -5.05
C GLU A 409 16.55 -20.67 -5.80
N GLY A 410 17.43 -19.67 -5.88
CA GLY A 410 17.10 -18.32 -6.35
C GLY A 410 16.02 -17.67 -5.51
N THR A 411 15.97 -17.93 -4.19
CA THR A 411 14.89 -17.46 -3.34
C THR A 411 15.36 -16.54 -2.24
N LEU A 412 14.65 -15.41 -2.08
CA LEU A 412 14.75 -14.52 -0.92
C LEU A 412 13.53 -14.71 -0.03
N LYS A 413 13.74 -14.90 1.27
CA LYS A 413 12.68 -15.11 2.26
C LYS A 413 12.74 -14.07 3.36
N ILE A 414 11.63 -13.40 3.63
CA ILE A 414 11.39 -12.67 4.87
C ILE A 414 10.65 -13.56 5.88
N ASP A 415 11.08 -13.56 7.14
CA ASP A 415 10.53 -14.43 8.18
C ASP A 415 10.52 -13.71 9.54
N ARG A 416 9.31 -13.45 10.05
CA ARG A 416 9.07 -12.82 11.36
C ARG A 416 8.59 -13.80 12.44
N LYS A 417 8.84 -15.11 12.26
CA LYS A 417 8.40 -16.13 13.21
C LYS A 417 8.90 -15.88 14.64
N PHE A 418 10.10 -15.33 14.76
CA PHE A 418 10.71 -15.02 16.06
C PHE A 418 10.66 -13.52 16.41
N SER A 419 9.79 -12.74 15.79
CA SER A 419 9.65 -11.28 16.04
C SER A 419 8.86 -10.94 17.31
N GLY A 420 8.34 -11.94 18.04
CA GLY A 420 7.53 -11.74 19.23
C GLY A 420 6.03 -11.73 18.99
N SER A 421 5.56 -11.82 17.73
CA SER A 421 4.15 -11.98 17.43
C SER A 421 3.62 -13.32 17.94
N ARG A 422 2.46 -13.29 18.62
CA ARG A 422 1.83 -14.48 19.22
C ARG A 422 0.69 -15.04 18.38
N ARG A 423 0.18 -14.29 17.40
CA ARG A 423 -1.04 -14.62 16.64
C ARG A 423 -0.90 -14.45 15.12
N ALA A 424 0.29 -14.24 14.59
CA ALA A 424 0.49 -14.13 13.16
C ALA A 424 0.22 -15.47 12.48
N PHE A 425 -0.82 -15.55 11.66
CA PHE A 425 -1.10 -16.71 10.81
C PHE A 425 -0.08 -16.79 9.68
N VAL A 426 0.31 -15.65 9.12
CA VAL A 426 1.34 -15.54 8.09
C VAL A 426 2.58 -14.89 8.69
N HIS A 427 3.65 -15.65 8.79
CA HIS A 427 4.91 -15.17 9.38
C HIS A 427 6.10 -15.24 8.43
N GLN A 428 5.93 -15.76 7.22
CA GLN A 428 7.00 -15.79 6.21
C GLN A 428 6.45 -15.69 4.79
N ARG A 429 7.25 -15.09 3.92
CA ARG A 429 7.02 -15.04 2.47
C ARG A 429 8.34 -15.22 1.74
N ARG A 430 8.27 -15.71 0.48
CA ARG A 430 9.41 -15.90 -0.40
C ARG A 430 9.15 -15.24 -1.74
N ALA A 431 10.21 -14.71 -2.32
CA ALA A 431 10.24 -14.24 -3.71
C ALA A 431 11.27 -15.04 -4.49
N GLN A 432 10.99 -15.30 -5.76
CA GLN A 432 12.00 -15.75 -6.71
C GLN A 432 12.82 -14.53 -7.11
N VAL A 433 14.12 -14.54 -6.86
CA VAL A 433 15.00 -13.42 -7.18
C VAL A 433 16.12 -13.86 -8.12
N LYS A 434 16.52 -12.95 -8.99
CA LYS A 434 17.67 -13.14 -9.89
C LYS A 434 18.89 -12.49 -9.28
N THR A 435 20.05 -13.05 -9.56
CA THR A 435 21.34 -12.41 -9.29
C THR A 435 21.92 -11.90 -10.60
N ASN A 436 22.58 -10.74 -10.54
CA ASN A 436 23.31 -10.20 -11.67
C ASN A 436 24.78 -10.60 -11.50
N ASP A 437 25.27 -11.50 -12.34
CA ASP A 437 26.65 -12.03 -12.29
C ASP A 437 27.02 -12.64 -10.91
N GLY A 438 26.03 -13.28 -10.25
CA GLY A 438 26.15 -13.83 -8.90
C GLY A 438 25.92 -12.83 -7.76
N GLU A 439 25.74 -11.55 -8.06
CA GLU A 439 25.53 -10.48 -7.09
C GLU A 439 24.03 -10.24 -6.83
N LEU A 440 23.66 -10.09 -5.56
CA LEU A 440 22.34 -9.67 -5.12
C LEU A 440 22.47 -8.34 -4.37
N LYS A 441 21.68 -7.34 -4.79
CA LYS A 441 21.58 -6.05 -4.13
C LYS A 441 20.28 -5.96 -3.31
N LEU A 442 20.42 -5.51 -2.08
CA LEU A 442 19.31 -5.28 -1.17
C LEU A 442 19.40 -3.87 -0.58
N ARG A 443 18.30 -3.12 -0.60
CA ARG A 443 18.13 -1.94 0.24
C ARG A 443 17.05 -2.26 1.27
N VAL A 444 17.41 -2.19 2.54
CA VAL A 444 16.54 -2.52 3.66
C VAL A 444 16.27 -1.25 4.46
N ILE A 445 15.01 -0.85 4.51
CA ILE A 445 14.55 0.31 5.27
C ILE A 445 13.77 -0.21 6.46
N LEU A 446 14.22 0.14 7.67
CA LEU A 446 13.55 -0.18 8.92
C LEU A 446 12.95 1.08 9.53
N ASP A 447 11.74 0.98 10.00
CA ASP A 447 11.15 1.89 10.97
C ASP A 447 10.76 1.08 12.21
N ARG A 448 10.35 1.75 13.27
CA ARG A 448 10.03 1.12 14.57
C ARG A 448 9.20 -0.15 14.44
N PHE A 449 8.25 -0.18 13.51
CA PHE A 449 7.26 -1.26 13.37
C PHE A 449 7.21 -1.89 11.99
N SER A 450 8.22 -1.66 11.15
CA SER A 450 8.22 -2.16 9.77
C SER A 450 9.60 -2.46 9.22
N ALA A 451 9.62 -3.29 8.17
CA ALA A 451 10.75 -3.51 7.29
C ALA A 451 10.27 -3.50 5.83
N GLU A 452 10.88 -2.67 5.01
CA GLU A 452 10.70 -2.66 3.56
C GLU A 452 12.02 -2.99 2.86
N VAL A 453 11.98 -3.99 1.99
CA VAL A 453 13.16 -4.50 1.26
C VAL A 453 12.96 -4.25 -0.21
N PHE A 454 13.91 -3.54 -0.82
CA PHE A 454 13.98 -3.29 -2.25
C PHE A 454 15.12 -4.12 -2.81
N ILE A 455 14.81 -4.95 -3.80
CA ILE A 455 15.70 -5.97 -4.34
C ILE A 455 16.15 -5.52 -5.74
N ASN A 456 17.45 -5.61 -6.04
CA ASN A 456 18.03 -5.27 -7.34
C ASN A 456 17.53 -3.90 -7.86
N ASP A 457 17.80 -2.86 -7.08
CA ASP A 457 17.43 -1.47 -7.40
C ASP A 457 15.91 -1.25 -7.56
N GLY A 458 15.06 -2.11 -6.94
CA GLY A 458 13.61 -1.98 -6.93
C GLY A 458 12.87 -2.84 -7.95
N GLU A 459 13.53 -3.82 -8.58
CA GLU A 459 12.88 -4.81 -9.47
C GLU A 459 11.78 -5.58 -8.74
N GLN A 460 12.00 -5.88 -7.46
CA GLN A 460 11.02 -6.52 -6.57
C GLN A 460 11.08 -5.87 -5.18
N THR A 461 10.00 -6.02 -4.43
CA THR A 461 9.91 -5.52 -3.05
C THR A 461 9.33 -6.58 -2.13
N MET A 462 9.69 -6.49 -0.83
CA MET A 462 9.10 -7.29 0.24
C MET A 462 8.83 -6.41 1.45
N THR A 463 7.58 -6.35 1.89
CA THR A 463 7.12 -5.50 2.99
C THR A 463 6.61 -6.36 4.16
N ALA A 464 6.96 -5.99 5.38
CA ALA A 464 6.44 -6.64 6.58
C ALA A 464 6.35 -5.66 7.76
N THR A 465 5.28 -5.77 8.53
CA THR A 465 5.20 -5.19 9.87
C THR A 465 5.96 -6.06 10.87
N ILE A 466 6.64 -5.42 11.81
CA ILE A 466 7.38 -6.06 12.89
C ILE A 466 7.04 -5.36 14.21
N MET A 467 6.26 -6.03 15.06
CA MET A 467 5.83 -5.48 16.36
C MET A 467 6.76 -5.93 17.50
N THR A 468 8.04 -6.13 17.19
CA THR A 468 9.08 -6.52 18.16
C THR A 468 9.34 -5.36 19.12
N ASP A 469 9.63 -5.70 20.37
CA ASP A 469 10.07 -4.75 21.39
C ASP A 469 11.17 -3.83 20.84
N LEU A 470 11.05 -2.52 21.05
CA LEU A 470 11.95 -1.52 20.49
C LEU A 470 13.38 -1.59 21.08
N SER A 471 13.58 -2.29 22.21
CA SER A 471 14.91 -2.59 22.73
C SER A 471 15.71 -3.58 21.87
N ALA A 472 15.03 -4.31 20.97
CA ALA A 472 15.66 -5.23 20.04
C ALA A 472 16.23 -4.45 18.85
N GLN A 473 17.42 -3.87 19.01
CA GLN A 473 18.08 -3.00 18.02
C GLN A 473 19.19 -3.71 17.22
N GLY A 474 19.56 -4.93 17.61
CA GLY A 474 20.66 -5.66 16.98
C GLY A 474 20.41 -6.00 15.51
N ILE A 475 21.49 -5.93 14.74
CA ILE A 475 21.57 -6.39 13.36
C ILE A 475 22.79 -7.32 13.27
N SER A 476 22.62 -8.48 12.63
CA SER A 476 23.72 -9.43 12.42
C SER A 476 23.56 -10.19 11.10
N PHE A 477 24.67 -10.74 10.64
CA PHE A 477 24.78 -11.48 9.38
C PHE A 477 25.17 -12.92 9.67
N CYS A 478 24.66 -13.85 8.87
CA CYS A 478 24.98 -15.26 9.00
C CYS A 478 25.04 -15.90 7.61
N THR A 479 25.99 -16.80 7.41
CA THR A 479 26.12 -17.54 6.16
C THR A 479 26.42 -19.02 6.41
N ASP A 480 26.01 -19.83 5.43
CA ASP A 480 26.45 -21.20 5.26
C ASP A 480 27.26 -21.23 3.96
N GLY A 481 28.59 -21.26 4.11
CA GLY A 481 29.58 -20.99 3.06
C GLY A 481 30.14 -19.56 3.15
N GLN A 482 31.05 -19.21 2.24
CA GLN A 482 31.76 -17.92 2.27
C GLN A 482 31.08 -16.89 1.36
N VAL A 483 30.77 -15.74 1.93
CA VAL A 483 30.15 -14.59 1.25
C VAL A 483 31.07 -13.39 1.38
N GLU A 484 31.22 -12.64 0.29
CA GLU A 484 31.77 -11.29 0.35
C GLU A 484 30.61 -10.28 0.26
N MET A 485 30.60 -9.29 1.15
CA MET A 485 29.52 -8.30 1.19
C MET A 485 30.07 -6.88 1.33
N ASP A 486 29.36 -5.94 0.71
CA ASP A 486 29.50 -4.51 0.94
C ASP A 486 28.25 -4.02 1.67
N ILE A 487 28.42 -3.11 2.63
CA ILE A 487 27.33 -2.58 3.43
C ILE A 487 27.52 -1.09 3.60
N VAL A 488 26.45 -0.34 3.36
CA VAL A 488 26.33 1.07 3.74
C VAL A 488 25.06 1.21 4.55
N LYS A 489 25.20 1.73 5.77
CA LYS A 489 24.06 1.96 6.67
C LYS A 489 24.01 3.44 7.07
N TYR A 490 22.84 3.97 7.10
CA TYR A 490 22.53 5.30 7.65
C TYR A 490 21.48 5.17 8.76
N ASP A 491 21.60 6.01 9.76
CA ASP A 491 20.46 6.29 10.65
C ASP A 491 19.49 7.19 9.91
N LEU A 492 18.18 7.01 10.15
CA LEU A 492 17.13 7.84 9.61
C LEU A 492 16.52 8.71 10.73
N PHE A 493 16.26 10.00 10.43
CA PHE A 493 15.60 10.94 11.34
C PHE A 493 16.27 11.03 12.73
N LYS A 494 17.56 10.83 12.80
CA LYS A 494 18.37 11.17 13.98
C LYS A 494 19.05 12.51 13.76
N GLU A 495 18.88 13.42 14.72
CA GLU A 495 19.57 14.69 14.78
C GLU A 495 21.07 14.50 15.08
#